data_08114039f21a35a4e1a63bb876834353
#
_entry.id   08114039f21a35a4e1a63bb876834353
#
_cell.length_a   1.000
_cell.length_b   1.000
_cell.length_c   1.000
_cell.angle_alpha   90.00
_cell.angle_beta   90.00
_cell.angle_gamma   90.00
#
_symmetry.space_group_name_H-M   'P 1'
#
loop_
_entity.id
_entity.type
_entity.pdbx_description
1 polymer ?
#
loop_
_entity_poly.entity_id
_entity_poly.type
_entity_poly.pdbx_seq_one_letter_code
_entity_poly.pdbx_strand_id
1 'polypeptide(L)'
;MISHDKKCIFIHIPKCGGTSVEDVIWPKEKGRMEEDLWMGFVNRFENKYQTGGLQHLLARQVREEVGPDVFSAYYKFAFVRNPWDRSVSQFAYMQQRPDLMDYLGMTAETEFKSYLELIRHKEHVQWMPQVRFLLDHDGSVLVDRIGRLEAFTEDCAQIFAALGLAQDRLPGHANRSKRQSFQAYYSDDEAMEAVADIFSEDISFLGYKFVDPSV
;
A
#
# COMPACT_ATOMS: atom_id res chain seq x y z
N MET A 1 -9.33 3.62 4.46
CA MET A 1 -10.21 2.88 5.41
C MET A 1 -10.36 3.70 6.68
N ILE A 2 -11.53 3.71 7.31
CA ILE A 2 -11.82 4.53 8.48
C ILE A 2 -12.34 3.68 9.63
N SER A 3 -11.95 3.99 10.87
CA SER A 3 -12.55 3.47 12.09
C SER A 3 -13.02 4.64 12.97
N HIS A 4 -14.34 4.80 13.06
CA HIS A 4 -14.92 5.82 13.91
C HIS A 4 -14.71 5.52 15.40
N ASP A 5 -14.74 4.26 15.75
CA ASP A 5 -14.49 3.73 17.10
C ASP A 5 -13.09 4.11 17.61
N LYS A 6 -12.10 3.96 16.75
CA LYS A 6 -10.69 4.22 17.06
C LYS A 6 -10.23 5.61 16.62
N LYS A 7 -11.11 6.37 16.00
CA LYS A 7 -10.82 7.68 15.44
C LYS A 7 -9.54 7.67 14.59
N CYS A 8 -9.44 6.70 13.67
CA CYS A 8 -8.30 6.58 12.79
C CYS A 8 -8.68 6.38 11.32
N ILE A 9 -7.78 6.79 10.45
CA ILE A 9 -7.83 6.59 9.01
C ILE A 9 -6.57 5.88 8.57
N PHE A 10 -6.72 4.73 7.95
CA PHE A 10 -5.64 3.98 7.35
C PHE A 10 -5.63 4.20 5.84
N ILE A 11 -4.59 4.83 5.32
CA ILE A 11 -4.35 4.97 3.90
C ILE A 11 -3.67 3.69 3.41
N HIS A 12 -4.47 2.82 2.80
CA HIS A 12 -4.03 1.49 2.40
C HIS A 12 -3.33 1.54 1.04
N ILE A 13 -2.01 1.56 1.07
CA ILE A 13 -1.17 1.47 -0.12
C ILE A 13 -1.03 0.00 -0.54
N PRO A 14 -1.25 -0.35 -1.83
CA PRO A 14 -1.13 -1.72 -2.30
C PRO A 14 0.23 -2.34 -2.01
N LYS A 15 0.23 -3.58 -1.53
CA LYS A 15 1.43 -4.41 -1.26
C LYS A 15 2.34 -3.92 -0.14
N CYS A 16 1.83 -3.09 0.75
CA CYS A 16 2.54 -2.54 1.92
C CYS A 16 2.04 -3.11 3.26
N GLY A 17 1.57 -4.35 3.29
CA GLY A 17 1.19 -5.04 4.54
C GLY A 17 -0.21 -4.71 5.07
N GLY A 18 -1.05 -4.04 4.28
CA GLY A 18 -2.36 -3.54 4.71
C GLY A 18 -3.27 -4.59 5.32
N THR A 19 -3.35 -5.80 4.76
CA THR A 19 -4.20 -6.87 5.29
C THR A 19 -3.90 -7.20 6.75
N SER A 20 -2.62 -7.20 7.14
CA SER A 20 -2.23 -7.45 8.53
C SER A 20 -2.67 -6.33 9.48
N VAL A 21 -2.66 -5.08 9.01
CA VAL A 21 -3.17 -3.91 9.75
C VAL A 21 -4.69 -3.99 9.89
N GLU A 22 -5.37 -4.34 8.79
CA GLU A 22 -6.83 -4.51 8.76
C GLU A 22 -7.30 -5.54 9.77
N ASP A 23 -6.65 -6.70 9.82
CA ASP A 23 -7.05 -7.79 10.71
C ASP A 23 -6.96 -7.42 12.21
N VAL A 24 -6.14 -6.43 12.56
CA VAL A 24 -6.05 -5.90 13.93
C VAL A 24 -7.07 -4.80 14.21
N ILE A 25 -7.20 -3.84 13.31
CA ILE A 25 -8.09 -2.69 13.51
C ILE A 25 -9.55 -3.10 13.28
N TRP A 26 -9.81 -3.93 12.29
CA TRP A 26 -11.13 -4.47 11.92
C TRP A 26 -11.12 -6.00 11.93
N PRO A 27 -11.04 -6.67 13.07
CA PRO A 27 -10.95 -8.12 13.14
C PRO A 27 -12.23 -8.77 12.60
N LYS A 28 -12.05 -9.76 11.71
CA LYS A 28 -13.14 -10.49 11.03
C LYS A 28 -14.13 -11.12 12.00
N GLU A 29 -13.62 -11.61 13.15
CA GLU A 29 -14.42 -12.26 14.20
C GLU A 29 -15.41 -11.31 14.89
N LYS A 30 -15.22 -10.01 14.78
CA LYS A 30 -16.10 -8.98 15.33
C LYS A 30 -17.15 -8.46 14.35
N GLY A 31 -17.33 -9.16 13.21
CA GLY A 31 -18.27 -8.75 12.19
C GLY A 31 -17.80 -7.51 11.47
N ARG A 32 -16.61 -7.60 10.85
CA ARG A 32 -16.09 -6.56 9.94
C ARG A 32 -17.17 -6.18 8.93
N MET A 33 -17.66 -4.96 9.00
CA MET A 33 -18.58 -4.43 8.01
C MET A 33 -17.80 -4.01 6.77
N GLU A 34 -18.35 -4.30 5.61
CA GLU A 34 -17.77 -3.84 4.34
C GLU A 34 -17.62 -2.32 4.32
N GLU A 35 -18.56 -1.62 4.93
CA GLU A 35 -18.60 -0.17 5.07
C GLU A 35 -17.37 0.39 5.80
N ASP A 36 -16.85 -0.30 6.82
CA ASP A 36 -15.63 0.12 7.53
C ASP A 36 -14.41 0.09 6.61
N LEU A 37 -14.33 -0.94 5.74
CA LEU A 37 -13.23 -1.11 4.81
C LEU A 37 -13.37 -0.19 3.59
N TRP A 38 -14.59 -0.03 3.11
CA TRP A 38 -14.92 0.69 1.89
C TRP A 38 -15.38 2.12 2.14
N MET A 39 -15.42 2.52 3.41
CA MET A 39 -15.81 3.87 3.85
C MET A 39 -17.24 4.25 3.42
N GLY A 40 -18.12 3.27 3.13
CA GLY A 40 -19.52 3.48 2.76
C GLY A 40 -19.76 4.12 1.39
N PHE A 41 -18.76 4.25 0.52
CA PHE A 41 -18.93 4.94 -0.78
C PHE A 41 -18.58 4.09 -2.00
N VAL A 42 -18.83 2.81 -1.92
CA VAL A 42 -18.53 1.83 -2.97
C VAL A 42 -19.01 2.27 -4.36
N ASN A 43 -20.13 2.99 -4.43
CA ASN A 43 -20.74 3.42 -5.69
C ASN A 43 -20.24 4.78 -6.22
N ARG A 44 -19.40 5.51 -5.47
CA ARG A 44 -18.95 6.86 -5.85
C ARG A 44 -17.68 6.89 -6.67
N PHE A 45 -16.86 5.88 -6.51
CA PHE A 45 -15.54 5.77 -7.13
C PHE A 45 -15.46 4.57 -8.07
N GLU A 46 -16.52 4.30 -8.80
CA GLU A 46 -16.49 3.32 -9.89
C GLU A 46 -15.45 3.77 -10.92
N ASN A 47 -14.26 3.26 -10.75
CA ASN A 47 -13.11 3.59 -11.56
C ASN A 47 -12.50 2.28 -12.06
N LYS A 48 -12.39 2.12 -13.37
CA LYS A 48 -11.76 0.97 -14.01
C LYS A 48 -10.32 0.70 -13.54
N TYR A 49 -9.68 1.68 -12.91
CA TYR A 49 -8.33 1.61 -12.36
C TYR A 49 -8.28 1.20 -10.88
N GLN A 50 -9.42 1.13 -10.22
CA GLN A 50 -9.55 0.73 -8.82
C GLN A 50 -10.12 -0.68 -8.68
N THR A 51 -9.60 -1.61 -9.45
CA THR A 51 -9.91 -3.03 -9.28
C THR A 51 -9.42 -3.48 -7.90
N GLY A 52 -10.31 -3.96 -7.08
CA GLY A 52 -10.03 -4.23 -5.67
C GLY A 52 -10.64 -3.20 -4.73
N GLY A 53 -11.45 -2.30 -5.29
CA GLY A 53 -12.34 -1.42 -4.60
C GLY A 53 -11.70 -0.19 -3.98
N LEU A 54 -12.48 0.45 -3.16
CA LEU A 54 -12.17 1.73 -2.51
C LEU A 54 -11.12 1.62 -1.38
N GLN A 55 -10.57 0.43 -1.14
CA GLN A 55 -9.49 0.22 -0.18
C GLN A 55 -8.27 1.12 -0.42
N HIS A 56 -8.03 1.47 -1.67
CA HIS A 56 -6.82 2.16 -2.12
C HIS A 56 -7.06 3.62 -2.49
N LEU A 57 -7.92 4.30 -1.74
CA LEU A 57 -8.11 5.74 -1.89
C LEU A 57 -6.87 6.52 -1.44
N LEU A 58 -6.60 7.62 -2.15
CA LEU A 58 -5.58 8.58 -1.77
C LEU A 58 -6.03 9.38 -0.54
N ALA A 59 -5.11 9.81 0.30
CA ALA A 59 -5.44 10.58 1.50
C ALA A 59 -6.31 11.82 1.21
N ARG A 60 -6.03 12.53 0.10
CA ARG A 60 -6.86 13.67 -0.33
C ARG A 60 -8.29 13.27 -0.71
N GLN A 61 -8.48 12.12 -1.37
CA GLN A 61 -9.81 11.60 -1.69
C GLN A 61 -10.58 11.23 -0.42
N VAL A 62 -9.87 10.60 0.54
CA VAL A 62 -10.47 10.31 1.85
C VAL A 62 -10.91 11.60 2.55
N ARG A 63 -10.07 12.64 2.55
CA ARG A 63 -10.39 13.95 3.13
C ARG A 63 -11.63 14.58 2.49
N GLU A 64 -11.74 14.52 1.17
CA GLU A 64 -12.89 15.03 0.43
C GLU A 64 -14.19 14.32 0.82
N GLU A 65 -14.13 13.02 1.04
CA GLU A 65 -15.30 12.22 1.36
C GLU A 65 -15.76 12.32 2.81
N VAL A 66 -14.82 12.27 3.77
CA VAL A 66 -15.19 12.33 5.19
C VAL A 66 -15.37 13.76 5.71
N GLY A 67 -14.93 14.72 4.93
CA GLY A 67 -14.92 16.14 5.30
C GLY A 67 -13.70 16.54 6.15
N PRO A 68 -13.34 17.85 6.12
CA PRO A 68 -12.13 18.36 6.75
C PRO A 68 -12.12 18.16 8.27
N ASP A 69 -13.27 18.27 8.94
CA ASP A 69 -13.38 18.16 10.38
C ASP A 69 -13.07 16.74 10.88
N VAL A 70 -13.68 15.73 10.25
CA VAL A 70 -13.41 14.32 10.57
C VAL A 70 -11.97 13.96 10.23
N PHE A 71 -11.51 14.37 9.05
CA PHE A 71 -10.14 14.08 8.61
C PHE A 71 -9.10 14.69 9.56
N SER A 72 -9.30 15.92 10.00
CA SER A 72 -8.42 16.61 10.92
C SER A 72 -8.42 15.99 12.33
N ALA A 73 -9.58 15.55 12.79
CA ALA A 73 -9.74 15.00 14.16
C ALA A 73 -9.23 13.55 14.31
N TYR A 74 -9.09 12.81 13.20
CA TYR A 74 -8.70 11.40 13.24
C TYR A 74 -7.19 11.23 13.02
N TYR A 75 -6.61 10.25 13.70
CA TYR A 75 -5.21 9.86 13.47
C TYR A 75 -5.06 9.13 12.14
N LYS A 76 -4.25 9.69 11.25
CA LYS A 76 -4.04 9.19 9.90
C LYS A 76 -2.68 8.52 9.77
N PHE A 77 -2.65 7.32 9.21
CA PHE A 77 -1.40 6.61 9.01
C PHE A 77 -1.42 5.75 7.73
N ALA A 78 -0.22 5.40 7.29
CA ALA A 78 0.00 4.50 6.18
C ALA A 78 1.23 3.63 6.43
N PHE A 79 1.36 2.53 5.68
CA PHE A 79 2.60 1.79 5.57
C PHE A 79 3.14 1.90 4.16
N VAL A 80 4.45 2.07 4.06
CA VAL A 80 5.20 2.06 2.81
C VAL A 80 6.18 0.88 2.80
N ARG A 81 6.71 0.58 1.63
CA ARG A 81 7.63 -0.52 1.40
C ARG A 81 8.72 -0.09 0.44
N ASN A 82 9.90 -0.68 0.56
CA ASN A 82 10.97 -0.54 -0.41
C ASN A 82 10.44 -0.76 -1.84
N PRO A 83 10.59 0.20 -2.78
CA PRO A 83 10.00 0.12 -4.11
C PRO A 83 10.41 -1.13 -4.89
N TRP A 84 11.65 -1.58 -4.77
CA TRP A 84 12.12 -2.80 -5.42
C TRP A 84 11.44 -4.06 -4.86
N ASP A 85 11.31 -4.16 -3.53
CA ASP A 85 10.62 -5.27 -2.89
C ASP A 85 9.09 -5.21 -3.14
N ARG A 86 8.52 -4.01 -3.18
CA ARG A 86 7.11 -3.79 -3.54
C ARG A 86 6.83 -4.27 -4.96
N SER A 87 7.69 -3.95 -5.94
CA SER A 87 7.54 -4.34 -7.34
C SER A 87 7.51 -5.85 -7.53
N VAL A 88 8.40 -6.58 -6.85
CA VAL A 88 8.39 -8.05 -6.85
C VAL A 88 7.13 -8.60 -6.18
N SER A 89 6.69 -8.01 -5.06
CA SER A 89 5.43 -8.40 -4.42
C SER A 89 4.22 -8.16 -5.31
N GLN A 90 4.25 -7.08 -6.07
CA GLN A 90 3.19 -6.73 -7.01
C GLN A 90 3.17 -7.70 -8.18
N PHE A 91 4.32 -7.99 -8.77
CA PHE A 91 4.44 -8.97 -9.85
C PHE A 91 3.87 -10.34 -9.45
N ALA A 92 4.28 -10.87 -8.30
CA ALA A 92 3.76 -12.13 -7.78
C ALA A 92 2.23 -12.11 -7.52
N TYR A 93 1.69 -10.95 -7.15
CA TYR A 93 0.25 -10.76 -6.98
C TYR A 93 -0.48 -10.72 -8.33
N MET A 94 0.10 -10.04 -9.32
CA MET A 94 -0.47 -9.94 -10.66
C MET A 94 -0.67 -11.31 -11.31
N GLN A 95 0.29 -12.22 -11.13
CA GLN A 95 0.21 -13.59 -11.66
C GLN A 95 -0.97 -14.41 -11.08
N GLN A 96 -1.63 -13.93 -10.03
CA GLN A 96 -2.80 -14.54 -9.41
C GLN A 96 -4.11 -13.82 -9.75
N ARG A 97 -4.05 -12.82 -10.61
CA ARG A 97 -5.18 -11.94 -10.94
C ARG A 97 -5.38 -11.86 -12.46
N PRO A 98 -6.18 -12.77 -13.03
CA PRO A 98 -6.46 -12.81 -14.47
C PRO A 98 -6.97 -11.48 -15.02
N ASP A 99 -7.84 -10.79 -14.28
CA ASP A 99 -8.39 -9.49 -14.64
C ASP A 99 -7.30 -8.41 -14.84
N LEU A 100 -6.31 -8.40 -13.97
CA LEU A 100 -5.18 -7.47 -14.04
C LEU A 100 -4.15 -7.91 -15.09
N MET A 101 -3.95 -9.20 -15.25
CA MET A 101 -3.10 -9.75 -16.32
C MET A 101 -3.64 -9.34 -17.69
N ASP A 102 -4.92 -9.54 -17.93
CA ASP A 102 -5.58 -9.13 -19.18
C ASP A 102 -5.47 -7.61 -19.41
N TYR A 103 -5.69 -6.81 -18.36
CA TYR A 103 -5.54 -5.36 -18.44
C TYR A 103 -4.12 -4.94 -18.86
N LEU A 104 -3.10 -5.58 -18.32
CA LEU A 104 -1.69 -5.30 -18.65
C LEU A 104 -1.26 -5.92 -19.97
N GLY A 105 -1.90 -6.97 -20.44
CA GLY A 105 -1.45 -7.83 -21.52
C GLY A 105 -0.36 -8.81 -21.06
N MET A 106 -0.41 -9.23 -19.80
CA MET A 106 0.47 -10.27 -19.24
C MET A 106 -0.03 -11.66 -19.57
N THR A 107 0.91 -12.58 -19.66
CA THR A 107 0.67 -14.04 -19.71
C THR A 107 1.33 -14.72 -18.51
N ALA A 108 1.11 -16.01 -18.33
CA ALA A 108 1.76 -16.80 -17.27
C ALA A 108 3.30 -16.85 -17.43
N GLU A 109 3.79 -16.69 -18.66
CA GLU A 109 5.21 -16.69 -19.03
C GLU A 109 5.86 -15.30 -18.98
N THR A 110 5.09 -14.26 -18.64
CA THR A 110 5.64 -12.89 -18.54
C THR A 110 6.72 -12.83 -17.46
N GLU A 111 7.93 -12.49 -17.85
CA GLU A 111 9.05 -12.31 -16.94
C GLU A 111 8.95 -10.97 -16.18
N PHE A 112 9.64 -10.88 -15.03
CA PHE A 112 9.60 -9.68 -14.17
C PHE A 112 10.02 -8.40 -14.92
N LYS A 113 11.05 -8.45 -15.74
CA LYS A 113 11.51 -7.30 -16.53
C LYS A 113 10.44 -6.83 -17.53
N SER A 114 9.81 -7.77 -18.23
CA SER A 114 8.70 -7.47 -19.14
C SER A 114 7.50 -6.86 -18.42
N TYR A 115 7.20 -7.33 -17.22
CA TYR A 115 6.17 -6.73 -16.36
C TYR A 115 6.50 -5.27 -16.02
N LEU A 116 7.75 -4.93 -15.70
CA LEU A 116 8.14 -3.55 -15.41
C LEU A 116 7.89 -2.62 -16.60
N GLU A 117 8.19 -3.07 -17.82
CA GLU A 117 7.88 -2.30 -19.04
C GLU A 117 6.37 -2.12 -19.24
N LEU A 118 5.57 -3.14 -18.97
CA LEU A 118 4.11 -3.05 -19.10
C LEU A 118 3.52 -2.01 -18.15
N ILE A 119 3.95 -1.97 -16.89
CA ILE A 119 3.43 -1.01 -15.91
C ILE A 119 3.91 0.42 -16.16
N ARG A 120 5.06 0.61 -16.81
CA ARG A 120 5.59 1.93 -17.17
C ARG A 120 4.63 2.71 -18.06
N HIS A 121 3.89 2.03 -18.92
CA HIS A 121 3.01 2.61 -19.93
C HIS A 121 1.52 2.61 -19.55
N LYS A 122 1.17 2.16 -18.36
CA LYS A 122 -0.23 2.08 -17.91
C LYS A 122 -0.39 2.62 -16.50
N GLU A 123 -1.36 3.50 -16.32
CA GLU A 123 -1.69 4.00 -14.99
C GLU A 123 -2.68 3.07 -14.29
N HIS A 124 -2.34 2.70 -13.05
CA HIS A 124 -3.24 1.94 -12.20
C HIS A 124 -2.87 2.09 -10.73
N VAL A 125 -3.86 2.08 -9.84
CA VAL A 125 -3.67 2.23 -8.38
C VAL A 125 -2.72 1.18 -7.79
N GLN A 126 -2.70 -0.01 -8.36
CA GLN A 126 -1.89 -1.12 -7.85
C GLN A 126 -0.37 -0.89 -7.94
N TRP A 127 0.10 -0.12 -8.90
CA TRP A 127 1.52 0.23 -9.06
C TRP A 127 1.78 1.74 -9.08
N MET A 128 0.82 2.54 -8.67
CA MET A 128 1.03 3.97 -8.46
C MET A 128 2.14 4.20 -7.42
N PRO A 129 3.00 5.23 -7.57
CA PRO A 129 3.95 5.64 -6.55
C PRO A 129 3.28 5.83 -5.18
N GLN A 130 3.91 5.35 -4.13
CA GLN A 130 3.36 5.32 -2.78
C GLN A 130 3.13 6.72 -2.22
N VAL A 131 4.04 7.62 -2.53
CA VAL A 131 3.94 9.04 -2.09
C VAL A 131 2.68 9.72 -2.58
N ARG A 132 2.16 9.33 -3.74
CA ARG A 132 0.91 9.89 -4.29
C ARG A 132 -0.32 9.58 -3.44
N PHE A 133 -0.25 8.52 -2.62
CA PHE A 133 -1.30 8.21 -1.65
C PHE A 133 -1.28 9.13 -0.44
N LEU A 134 -0.15 9.75 -0.15
CA LEU A 134 0.14 10.45 1.10
C LEU A 134 0.07 11.96 0.96
N LEU A 135 0.28 12.48 -0.26
CA LEU A 135 0.46 13.90 -0.50
C LEU A 135 -0.82 14.57 -0.98
N ASP A 136 -0.96 15.83 -0.61
CA ASP A 136 -1.89 16.78 -1.21
C ASP A 136 -1.37 17.32 -2.54
N HIS A 137 -2.16 18.12 -3.23
CA HIS A 137 -1.81 18.76 -4.50
C HIS A 137 -0.63 19.74 -4.38
N ASP A 138 -0.43 20.32 -3.22
CA ASP A 138 0.69 21.26 -2.92
C ASP A 138 1.96 20.53 -2.43
N GLY A 139 1.93 19.19 -2.36
CA GLY A 139 3.03 18.38 -1.86
C GLY A 139 3.08 18.22 -0.34
N SER A 140 2.13 18.77 0.41
CA SER A 140 2.05 18.57 1.86
C SER A 140 1.63 17.13 2.21
N VAL A 141 2.20 16.60 3.29
CA VAL A 141 1.89 15.25 3.79
C VAL A 141 0.57 15.28 4.56
N LEU A 142 -0.37 14.43 4.17
CA LEU A 142 -1.72 14.35 4.74
C LEU A 142 -1.88 13.32 5.85
N VAL A 143 -0.83 12.56 6.20
CA VAL A 143 -0.87 11.54 7.25
C VAL A 143 0.03 11.93 8.43
N ASP A 144 -0.37 11.50 9.63
CA ASP A 144 0.36 11.79 10.86
C ASP A 144 1.55 10.84 11.06
N ARG A 145 1.48 9.63 10.48
CA ARG A 145 2.55 8.64 10.57
C ARG A 145 2.68 7.81 9.28
N ILE A 146 3.91 7.62 8.87
CA ILE A 146 4.30 6.69 7.81
C ILE A 146 5.13 5.58 8.45
N GLY A 147 4.59 4.37 8.51
CA GLY A 147 5.32 3.17 8.92
C GLY A 147 6.00 2.51 7.73
N ARG A 148 7.05 1.74 7.98
CA ARG A 148 7.79 0.97 6.96
C ARG A 148 7.53 -0.52 7.13
N LEU A 149 7.27 -1.22 6.03
CA LEU A 149 7.08 -2.68 6.09
C LEU A 149 8.34 -3.40 6.56
N GLU A 150 9.50 -2.83 6.30
CA GLU A 150 10.81 -3.33 6.73
C GLU A 150 10.97 -3.30 8.26
N ALA A 151 10.33 -2.33 8.93
CA ALA A 151 10.27 -2.19 10.39
C ALA A 151 8.84 -2.42 10.93
N PHE A 152 8.10 -3.35 10.31
CA PHE A 152 6.64 -3.48 10.49
C PHE A 152 6.22 -3.64 11.94
N THR A 153 6.90 -4.50 12.70
CA THR A 153 6.55 -4.77 14.10
C THR A 153 6.73 -3.54 14.99
N GLU A 154 7.83 -2.82 14.81
CA GLU A 154 8.16 -1.61 15.58
C GLU A 154 7.21 -0.45 15.21
N ASP A 155 7.00 -0.23 13.92
CA ASP A 155 6.11 0.83 13.45
C ASP A 155 4.64 0.54 13.79
N CYS A 156 4.20 -0.72 13.71
CA CYS A 156 2.88 -1.13 14.22
C CYS A 156 2.75 -0.86 15.71
N ALA A 157 3.76 -1.19 16.52
CA ALA A 157 3.72 -0.94 17.95
C ALA A 157 3.52 0.54 18.28
N GLN A 158 4.24 1.43 17.57
CA GLN A 158 4.11 2.87 17.76
C GLN A 158 2.73 3.40 17.32
N ILE A 159 2.25 2.97 16.14
CA ILE A 159 0.94 3.37 15.62
C ILE A 159 -0.18 2.87 16.53
N PHE A 160 -0.13 1.60 16.94
CA PHE A 160 -1.17 1.03 17.79
C PHE A 160 -1.17 1.59 19.20
N ALA A 161 0.00 1.95 19.73
CA ALA A 161 0.09 2.69 21.00
C ALA A 161 -0.60 4.06 20.88
N ALA A 162 -0.40 4.79 19.79
CA ALA A 162 -1.08 6.06 19.54
C ALA A 162 -2.61 5.90 19.41
N LEU A 163 -3.09 4.73 18.97
CA LEU A 163 -4.51 4.39 18.89
C LEU A 163 -5.08 3.80 20.18
N GLY A 164 -4.28 3.66 21.23
CA GLY A 164 -4.70 3.02 22.49
C GLY A 164 -5.00 1.52 22.35
N LEU A 165 -4.43 0.86 21.32
CA LEU A 165 -4.58 -0.58 21.11
C LEU A 165 -3.56 -1.36 21.94
N ALA A 166 -4.01 -2.49 22.47
CA ALA A 166 -3.15 -3.37 23.27
C ALA A 166 -2.04 -3.98 22.40
N GLN A 167 -0.81 -4.01 22.94
CA GLN A 167 0.38 -4.48 22.20
C GLN A 167 0.42 -5.98 21.95
N ASP A 168 -0.40 -6.77 22.65
CA ASP A 168 -0.57 -8.21 22.43
C ASP A 168 -1.26 -8.55 21.09
N ARG A 169 -1.78 -7.53 20.41
CA ARG A 169 -2.44 -7.63 19.10
C ARG A 169 -1.55 -7.22 17.92
N LEU A 170 -0.26 -7.06 18.14
CA LEU A 170 0.64 -6.76 17.02
C LEU A 170 0.53 -7.84 15.95
N PRO A 171 0.31 -7.45 14.68
CA PRO A 171 0.21 -8.43 13.62
C PRO A 171 1.53 -9.17 13.51
N GLY A 172 1.48 -10.50 13.68
CA GLY A 172 2.60 -11.34 13.28
C GLY A 172 2.89 -11.16 11.78
N HIS A 173 4.08 -11.52 11.34
CA HIS A 173 4.43 -11.52 9.91
C HIS A 173 3.61 -12.57 9.12
N ALA A 174 2.27 -12.49 9.20
CA ALA A 174 1.33 -13.50 8.71
C ALA A 174 1.36 -13.68 7.18
N ASN A 175 1.92 -12.73 6.44
CA ASN A 175 1.89 -12.74 4.97
C ASN A 175 3.29 -12.57 4.34
N ARG A 176 4.33 -13.19 4.92
CA ARG A 176 5.54 -13.40 4.16
C ARG A 176 5.19 -14.29 2.96
N SER A 177 5.10 -13.71 1.78
CA SER A 177 4.94 -14.51 0.56
C SER A 177 6.07 -15.56 0.54
N LYS A 178 5.72 -16.83 0.21
CA LYS A 178 6.68 -17.91 0.00
C LYS A 178 7.48 -17.69 -1.30
N ARG A 179 8.14 -16.55 -1.41
CA ARG A 179 8.96 -16.18 -2.56
C ARG A 179 10.43 -16.09 -2.16
N GLN A 180 11.31 -16.18 -3.12
CA GLN A 180 12.72 -15.86 -2.94
C GLN A 180 12.90 -14.41 -2.45
N SER A 181 14.07 -14.06 -1.95
CA SER A 181 14.37 -12.67 -1.63
C SER A 181 14.14 -11.81 -2.87
N PHE A 182 13.72 -10.56 -2.67
CA PHE A 182 13.43 -9.70 -3.83
C PHE A 182 14.68 -9.46 -4.69
N GLN A 183 15.86 -9.48 -4.10
CA GLN A 183 17.13 -9.31 -4.82
C GLN A 183 17.33 -10.36 -5.92
N ALA A 184 16.79 -11.58 -5.73
CA ALA A 184 16.89 -12.65 -6.74
C ALA A 184 16.16 -12.35 -8.06
N TYR A 185 15.27 -11.36 -8.08
CA TYR A 185 14.56 -10.91 -9.27
C TYR A 185 15.34 -9.85 -10.07
N TYR A 186 16.41 -9.34 -9.51
CA TYR A 186 17.27 -8.29 -10.10
C TYR A 186 18.61 -8.90 -10.50
N SER A 187 18.56 -9.74 -11.54
CA SER A 187 19.76 -10.42 -12.07
C SER A 187 20.67 -9.51 -12.88
N ASP A 188 20.13 -8.36 -13.30
CA ASP A 188 20.84 -7.33 -14.06
C ASP A 188 20.46 -5.92 -13.55
N ASP A 189 21.28 -4.94 -13.90
CA ASP A 189 21.08 -3.55 -13.51
C ASP A 189 19.86 -2.92 -14.19
N GLU A 190 19.44 -3.43 -15.36
CA GLU A 190 18.34 -2.85 -16.13
C GLU A 190 16.98 -2.93 -15.36
N ALA A 191 16.70 -4.06 -14.73
CA ALA A 191 15.48 -4.20 -13.92
C ALA A 191 15.53 -3.31 -12.68
N MET A 192 16.72 -3.16 -12.08
CA MET A 192 16.93 -2.30 -10.91
C MET A 192 16.73 -0.82 -11.28
N GLU A 193 17.30 -0.38 -12.41
CA GLU A 193 17.15 0.98 -12.94
C GLU A 193 15.71 1.24 -13.38
N ALA A 194 15.03 0.28 -14.01
CA ALA A 194 13.64 0.42 -14.40
C ALA A 194 12.73 0.71 -13.20
N VAL A 195 12.92 0.02 -12.06
CA VAL A 195 12.18 0.33 -10.82
C VAL A 195 12.56 1.69 -10.27
N ALA A 196 13.85 2.05 -10.32
CA ALA A 196 14.32 3.36 -9.87
C ALA A 196 13.66 4.50 -10.66
N ASP A 197 13.52 4.34 -11.96
CA ASP A 197 12.85 5.32 -12.83
C ASP A 197 11.34 5.41 -12.54
N ILE A 198 10.65 4.25 -12.53
CA ILE A 198 9.19 4.19 -12.34
C ILE A 198 8.78 4.76 -10.99
N PHE A 199 9.55 4.50 -9.94
CA PHE A 199 9.26 4.90 -8.57
C PHE A 199 10.23 5.94 -8.01
N SER A 200 10.78 6.80 -8.89
CA SER A 200 11.73 7.85 -8.51
C SER A 200 11.16 8.81 -7.44
N GLU A 201 9.86 9.10 -7.51
CA GLU A 201 9.15 9.88 -6.49
C GLU A 201 9.23 9.23 -5.10
N ASP A 202 8.97 7.92 -5.01
CA ASP A 202 9.03 7.15 -3.76
C ASP A 202 10.45 7.11 -3.20
N ILE A 203 11.43 6.85 -4.08
CA ILE A 203 12.83 6.73 -3.71
C ILE A 203 13.34 8.07 -3.15
N SER A 204 13.05 9.16 -3.85
CA SER A 204 13.47 10.50 -3.44
C SER A 204 12.82 10.94 -2.13
N PHE A 205 11.50 10.78 -2.01
CA PHE A 205 10.76 11.27 -0.85
C PHE A 205 10.97 10.40 0.40
N LEU A 206 10.97 9.08 0.23
CA LEU A 206 11.07 8.13 1.35
C LEU A 206 12.51 7.73 1.67
N GLY A 207 13.49 8.11 0.84
CA GLY A 207 14.91 7.84 1.07
C GLY A 207 15.30 6.37 0.92
N TYR A 208 14.57 5.59 0.11
CA TYR A 208 14.89 4.19 -0.12
C TYR A 208 16.14 3.99 -0.97
N LYS A 209 16.82 2.88 -0.74
CA LYS A 209 17.92 2.36 -1.55
C LYS A 209 17.62 0.91 -1.92
N PHE A 210 18.24 0.42 -3.00
CA PHE A 210 18.05 -0.97 -3.46
C PHE A 210 18.38 -1.99 -2.35
N VAL A 211 19.50 -1.80 -1.68
CA VAL A 211 19.87 -2.55 -0.47
C VAL A 211 19.74 -1.59 0.70
N ASP A 212 18.75 -1.82 1.56
CA ASP A 212 18.68 -1.06 2.81
C ASP A 212 19.70 -1.65 3.79
N PRO A 213 20.71 -0.88 4.21
CA PRO A 213 21.72 -1.37 5.15
C PRO A 213 21.20 -1.60 6.57
N SER A 214 19.91 -1.34 6.82
CA SER A 214 19.25 -1.49 8.11
C SER A 214 18.48 -2.80 8.29
N VAL A 215 18.66 -3.77 7.39
CA VAL A 215 18.10 -5.13 7.51
C VAL A 215 19.21 -6.16 7.62
#